data_625012a98cae463d8eaf1ec195f33813
#
_entry.id   625012a98cae463d8eaf1ec195f33813
#
_cell.length_a   1.000
_cell.length_b   1.000
_cell.length_c   1.000
_cell.angle_alpha   90.00
_cell.angle_beta   90.00
_cell.angle_gamma   90.00
#
_symmetry.space_group_name_H-M   'P 1'
#
loop_
_entity.id
_entity.type
_entity.pdbx_description
1 polymer ?
#
loop_
_entity_poly.entity_id
_entity_poly.type
_entity_poly.pdbx_seq_one_letter_code
_entity_poly.pdbx_strand_id
1 'polypeptide(L)'
;MVQTASLARRVVLAFTILTTLSGTGQLWSVPHFFQPTAARNSGITAQAERLVAAMSDTELLGQVFLLGYFGQTPSPQILDWIRDKHIGGVKIFGWNAENLQELGRSIGIMQSAATESGLRIPLFIATDQEGGWVRHIKGDTSITPGNLAIGATSLPYDAYYTGLYIGKELRSLGINMNFAPTVDIYSKENAHVIGPRAFAEDPLTTAP
;
A
#
# COMPACT_ATOMS: atom_id res chain seq x y z
N MET A 1 13.77 -15.78 29.75
CA MET A 1 12.80 -16.07 28.69
C MET A 1 11.56 -15.16 28.78
N VAL A 2 11.72 -13.86 29.03
CA VAL A 2 10.60 -12.90 29.26
C VAL A 2 10.83 -11.57 28.51
N GLN A 3 11.86 -11.44 27.66
CA GLN A 3 12.19 -10.14 27.04
C GLN A 3 11.77 -9.98 25.57
N THR A 4 11.35 -11.04 24.89
CA THR A 4 11.00 -10.98 23.45
C THR A 4 9.57 -10.49 23.18
N ALA A 5 8.65 -10.66 24.13
CA ALA A 5 7.26 -10.20 23.97
C ALA A 5 7.09 -8.66 24.02
N SER A 6 8.12 -7.93 24.51
CA SER A 6 8.08 -6.47 24.64
C SER A 6 8.32 -5.71 23.33
N LEU A 7 9.04 -6.29 22.38
CA LEU A 7 9.41 -5.60 21.14
C LEU A 7 8.26 -5.59 20.12
N ALA A 8 7.55 -6.69 19.98
CA ALA A 8 6.38 -6.79 19.10
C ALA A 8 5.24 -5.85 19.55
N ARG A 9 5.06 -5.68 20.86
CA ARG A 9 4.09 -4.71 21.42
C ARG A 9 4.42 -3.25 21.11
N ARG A 10 5.69 -2.91 20.87
CA ARG A 10 6.12 -1.53 20.59
C ARG A 10 5.94 -1.12 19.13
N VAL A 11 5.96 -2.06 18.19
CA VAL A 11 5.78 -1.78 16.76
C VAL A 11 4.31 -1.48 16.42
N VAL A 12 3.36 -2.14 17.10
CA VAL A 12 1.92 -1.85 16.92
C VAL A 12 1.52 -0.50 17.53
N LEU A 13 2.23 -0.02 18.59
CA LEU A 13 1.95 1.29 19.20
C LEU A 13 2.50 2.49 18.39
N ALA A 14 3.47 2.29 17.51
CA ALA A 14 4.10 3.39 16.77
C ALA A 14 3.22 3.96 15.64
N PHE A 15 2.16 3.28 15.23
CA PHE A 15 1.21 3.78 14.23
C PHE A 15 0.04 4.60 14.79
N THR A 16 -0.06 4.74 16.11
CA THR A 16 -1.22 5.39 16.76
C THR A 16 -0.90 6.78 17.33
N ILE A 17 0.34 7.27 17.26
CA ILE A 17 0.70 8.57 17.85
C ILE A 17 1.24 9.49 16.77
N LEU A 18 0.35 10.09 15.99
CA LEU A 18 0.61 11.39 15.32
C LEU A 18 -0.67 12.16 15.03
N THR A 19 -1.42 12.56 16.07
CA THR A 19 -2.43 13.61 15.93
C THR A 19 -2.60 14.37 17.25
N THR A 20 -1.62 15.18 17.66
CA THR A 20 -1.85 16.34 18.53
C THR A 20 -0.70 17.33 18.37
N LEU A 21 -0.81 18.25 17.43
CA LEU A 21 -0.15 19.56 17.51
C LEU A 21 -1.15 20.60 16.99
N SER A 22 -1.68 21.34 17.94
CA SER A 22 -2.54 22.49 17.74
C SER A 22 -1.72 23.69 17.20
N GLY A 23 -1.97 24.07 15.96
CA GLY A 23 -1.53 25.32 15.36
C GLY A 23 -2.68 25.92 14.58
N THR A 24 -3.06 27.16 14.91
CA THR A 24 -4.14 27.92 14.27
C THR A 24 -3.74 28.37 12.87
N GLY A 25 -3.98 27.51 11.88
CA GLY A 25 -3.95 27.84 10.46
C GLY A 25 -5.31 27.48 9.86
N GLN A 26 -5.83 28.31 8.96
CA GLN A 26 -7.11 28.08 8.30
C GLN A 26 -7.12 26.69 7.64
N LEU A 27 -7.84 25.76 8.27
CA LEU A 27 -8.07 24.43 7.75
C LEU A 27 -9.03 24.54 6.56
N TRP A 28 -8.53 24.30 5.37
CA TRP A 28 -9.38 23.92 4.25
C TRP A 28 -10.10 22.65 4.68
N SER A 29 -11.42 22.70 4.78
CA SER A 29 -12.23 21.56 5.17
C SER A 29 -12.10 20.45 4.13
N VAL A 30 -11.25 19.46 4.42
CA VAL A 30 -11.27 18.18 3.71
C VAL A 30 -12.69 17.62 3.87
N PRO A 31 -13.36 17.18 2.80
CA PRO A 31 -14.69 16.60 2.91
C PRO A 31 -14.70 15.50 3.98
N HIS A 32 -15.69 15.50 4.86
CA HIS A 32 -15.85 14.61 6.02
C HIS A 32 -15.97 13.10 5.69
N PHE A 33 -15.54 12.66 4.52
CA PHE A 33 -15.64 11.26 4.08
C PHE A 33 -14.63 10.31 4.74
N PHE A 34 -13.63 10.80 5.47
CA PHE A 34 -12.57 9.99 6.07
C PHE A 34 -12.33 10.26 7.56
N GLN A 35 -13.38 10.46 8.34
CA GLN A 35 -13.21 10.30 9.78
C GLN A 35 -13.63 8.87 10.18
N PRO A 36 -12.67 7.96 10.47
CA PRO A 36 -13.02 6.70 11.14
C PRO A 36 -13.59 7.06 12.51
N THR A 37 -14.84 6.76 12.76
CA THR A 37 -15.43 6.93 14.09
C THR A 37 -14.66 6.05 15.07
N ALA A 38 -14.21 6.59 16.19
CA ALA A 38 -13.40 5.91 17.22
C ALA A 38 -14.00 4.55 17.66
N ALA A 39 -15.32 4.41 17.67
CA ALA A 39 -16.01 3.18 18.02
C ALA A 39 -15.82 2.04 16.97
N ARG A 40 -15.67 2.39 15.69
CA ARG A 40 -15.43 1.41 14.62
C ARG A 40 -13.99 0.86 14.68
N ASN A 41 -13.04 1.69 15.10
CA ASN A 41 -11.64 1.31 15.26
C ASN A 41 -11.42 0.35 16.45
N SER A 42 -12.17 0.48 17.56
CA SER A 42 -11.99 -0.37 18.72
C SER A 42 -12.27 -1.86 18.44
N GLY A 43 -13.29 -2.17 17.64
CA GLY A 43 -13.62 -3.54 17.26
C GLY A 43 -12.57 -4.18 16.34
N ILE A 44 -12.07 -3.41 15.37
CA ILE A 44 -11.02 -3.88 14.42
C ILE A 44 -9.70 -4.08 15.17
N THR A 45 -9.31 -3.15 16.04
CA THR A 45 -8.10 -3.25 16.85
C THR A 45 -8.15 -4.48 17.76
N ALA A 46 -9.25 -4.69 18.47
CA ALA A 46 -9.42 -5.85 19.34
C ALA A 46 -9.42 -7.18 18.57
N GLN A 47 -9.92 -7.19 17.32
CA GLN A 47 -9.83 -8.36 16.47
C GLN A 47 -8.39 -8.63 16.03
N ALA A 48 -7.64 -7.61 15.60
CA ALA A 48 -6.23 -7.72 15.22
C ALA A 48 -5.37 -8.21 16.41
N GLU A 49 -5.59 -7.65 17.60
CA GLU A 49 -4.89 -8.08 18.82
C GLU A 49 -5.14 -9.57 19.14
N ARG A 50 -6.37 -10.04 18.99
CA ARG A 50 -6.69 -11.47 19.20
C ARG A 50 -6.00 -12.37 18.17
N LEU A 51 -5.96 -11.96 16.90
CA LEU A 51 -5.26 -12.72 15.85
C LEU A 51 -3.75 -12.79 16.14
N VAL A 52 -3.13 -11.64 16.43
CA VAL A 52 -1.70 -11.55 16.76
C VAL A 52 -1.36 -12.38 18.02
N ALA A 53 -2.24 -12.36 19.05
CA ALA A 53 -2.02 -13.13 20.28
C ALA A 53 -2.12 -14.66 20.05
N ALA A 54 -2.82 -15.11 19.01
CA ALA A 54 -2.98 -16.51 18.68
C ALA A 54 -1.88 -17.05 17.74
N MET A 55 -1.09 -16.16 17.11
CA MET A 55 -0.03 -16.56 16.17
C MET A 55 1.23 -17.06 16.87
N SER A 56 1.86 -18.05 16.28
CA SER A 56 3.24 -18.44 16.59
C SER A 56 4.24 -17.37 16.11
N ASP A 57 5.47 -17.42 16.63
CA ASP A 57 6.55 -16.51 16.19
C ASP A 57 6.84 -16.63 14.69
N THR A 58 6.73 -17.83 14.11
CA THR A 58 6.91 -18.06 12.67
C THR A 58 5.81 -17.40 11.84
N GLU A 59 4.56 -17.50 12.28
CA GLU A 59 3.43 -16.85 11.63
C GLU A 59 3.52 -15.33 11.74
N LEU A 60 3.87 -14.80 12.92
CA LEU A 60 4.10 -13.37 13.12
C LEU A 60 5.21 -12.84 12.20
N LEU A 61 6.31 -13.60 12.10
CA LEU A 61 7.42 -13.25 11.21
C LEU A 61 6.95 -13.26 9.75
N GLY A 62 6.22 -14.28 9.32
CA GLY A 62 5.67 -14.36 7.97
C GLY A 62 4.84 -13.14 7.59
N GLN A 63 3.98 -12.69 8.50
CA GLN A 63 3.05 -11.57 8.24
C GLN A 63 3.74 -10.22 7.99
N VAL A 64 5.01 -10.04 8.36
CA VAL A 64 5.75 -8.80 8.08
C VAL A 64 6.48 -8.81 6.73
N PHE A 65 6.48 -9.94 6.00
CA PHE A 65 7.09 -10.02 4.68
C PHE A 65 6.09 -9.74 3.58
N LEU A 66 6.53 -8.91 2.64
CA LEU A 66 5.88 -8.67 1.36
C LEU A 66 6.90 -8.98 0.27
N LEU A 67 6.62 -10.01 -0.54
CA LEU A 67 7.57 -10.58 -1.48
C LEU A 67 7.10 -10.44 -2.93
N GLY A 68 8.03 -10.32 -3.87
CA GLY A 68 7.75 -10.40 -5.29
C GLY A 68 7.99 -11.79 -5.86
N TYR A 69 7.47 -12.05 -7.06
CA TYR A 69 7.75 -13.26 -7.83
C TYR A 69 8.02 -12.91 -9.30
N PHE A 70 8.66 -13.82 -10.03
CA PHE A 70 8.91 -13.67 -11.45
C PHE A 70 7.86 -14.39 -12.30
N GLY A 71 7.56 -13.83 -13.46
CA GLY A 71 6.60 -14.37 -14.40
C GLY A 71 5.17 -13.86 -14.20
N GLN A 72 4.28 -14.24 -15.11
CA GLN A 72 2.87 -13.78 -15.08
C GLN A 72 2.01 -14.59 -14.12
N THR A 73 2.34 -15.86 -13.94
CA THR A 73 1.63 -16.76 -13.02
C THR A 73 2.43 -17.01 -11.74
N PRO A 74 1.77 -17.16 -10.58
CA PRO A 74 2.47 -17.45 -9.33
C PRO A 74 3.17 -18.80 -9.41
N SER A 75 4.47 -18.82 -9.07
CA SER A 75 5.25 -20.05 -9.03
C SER A 75 4.81 -20.94 -7.85
N PRO A 76 5.05 -22.26 -7.91
CA PRO A 76 4.83 -23.14 -6.77
C PRO A 76 5.48 -22.62 -5.49
N GLN A 77 6.71 -22.09 -5.58
CA GLN A 77 7.45 -21.56 -4.45
C GLN A 77 6.73 -20.40 -3.74
N ILE A 78 6.17 -19.42 -4.49
CA ILE A 78 5.44 -18.31 -3.84
C ILE A 78 4.16 -18.82 -3.17
N LEU A 79 3.48 -19.80 -3.78
CA LEU A 79 2.29 -20.42 -3.20
C LEU A 79 2.60 -21.20 -1.92
N ASP A 80 3.73 -21.91 -1.87
CA ASP A 80 4.20 -22.60 -0.66
C ASP A 80 4.55 -21.60 0.44
N TRP A 81 5.18 -20.48 0.10
CA TRP A 81 5.47 -19.42 1.08
C TRP A 81 4.20 -18.76 1.63
N ILE A 82 3.18 -18.60 0.80
CA ILE A 82 1.87 -18.12 1.26
C ILE A 82 1.24 -19.12 2.24
N ARG A 83 1.22 -20.42 1.92
CA ARG A 83 0.57 -21.45 2.74
C ARG A 83 1.35 -21.78 4.00
N ASP A 84 2.67 -21.99 3.85
CA ASP A 84 3.50 -22.62 4.89
C ASP A 84 4.30 -21.60 5.71
N LYS A 85 4.63 -20.44 5.12
CA LYS A 85 5.35 -19.35 5.79
C LYS A 85 4.44 -18.20 6.17
N HIS A 86 3.19 -18.24 5.73
CA HIS A 86 2.16 -17.23 6.05
C HIS A 86 2.62 -15.79 5.76
N ILE A 87 3.29 -15.56 4.60
CA ILE A 87 3.72 -14.22 4.22
C ILE A 87 2.53 -13.25 4.16
N GLY A 88 2.74 -12.01 4.60
CA GLY A 88 1.68 -11.00 4.72
C GLY A 88 1.25 -10.40 3.39
N GLY A 89 2.09 -10.47 2.34
CA GLY A 89 1.72 -9.88 1.06
C GLY A 89 2.61 -10.25 -0.11
N VAL A 90 2.11 -9.88 -1.29
CA VAL A 90 2.81 -10.07 -2.56
C VAL A 90 2.85 -8.75 -3.32
N LYS A 91 4.04 -8.38 -3.82
CA LYS A 91 4.23 -7.21 -4.67
C LYS A 91 4.17 -7.60 -6.15
N ILE A 92 3.34 -6.87 -6.89
CA ILE A 92 3.17 -7.00 -8.33
C ILE A 92 4.08 -6.00 -9.04
N PHE A 93 4.85 -6.49 -9.99
CA PHE A 93 5.70 -5.72 -10.89
C PHE A 93 5.18 -5.77 -12.32
N GLY A 94 5.76 -4.96 -13.22
CA GLY A 94 5.33 -4.90 -14.62
C GLY A 94 5.34 -6.25 -15.34
N TRP A 95 6.32 -7.12 -15.06
CA TRP A 95 6.41 -8.46 -15.66
C TRP A 95 5.33 -9.44 -15.18
N ASN A 96 4.63 -9.13 -14.07
CA ASN A 96 3.46 -9.89 -13.63
C ASN A 96 2.17 -9.40 -14.30
N ALA A 97 2.18 -8.20 -14.88
CA ALA A 97 0.99 -7.47 -15.35
C ALA A 97 0.94 -7.24 -16.85
N GLU A 98 1.61 -8.08 -17.67
CA GLU A 98 1.56 -8.01 -19.13
C GLU A 98 0.17 -8.33 -19.68
N ASN A 99 -0.58 -9.17 -18.97
CA ASN A 99 -1.98 -9.47 -19.25
C ASN A 99 -2.83 -9.27 -17.99
N LEU A 100 -3.76 -8.30 -18.02
CA LEU A 100 -4.55 -7.92 -16.85
C LEU A 100 -5.56 -9.00 -16.41
N GLN A 101 -6.08 -9.79 -17.34
CA GLN A 101 -6.99 -10.89 -16.98
C GLN A 101 -6.23 -12.00 -16.27
N GLU A 102 -5.02 -12.32 -16.75
CA GLU A 102 -4.16 -13.32 -16.11
C GLU A 102 -3.67 -12.83 -14.75
N LEU A 103 -3.35 -11.55 -14.63
CA LEU A 103 -3.03 -10.93 -13.33
C LEU A 103 -4.18 -11.10 -12.33
N GLY A 104 -5.42 -10.80 -12.73
CA GLY A 104 -6.59 -10.99 -11.87
C GLY A 104 -6.76 -12.45 -11.41
N ARG A 105 -6.56 -13.42 -12.31
CA ARG A 105 -6.57 -14.86 -11.98
C ARG A 105 -5.45 -15.22 -11.01
N SER A 106 -4.24 -14.76 -11.27
CA SER A 106 -3.06 -14.99 -10.43
C SER A 106 -3.27 -14.45 -9.02
N ILE A 107 -3.84 -13.25 -8.88
CA ILE A 107 -4.19 -12.67 -7.59
C ILE A 107 -5.26 -13.55 -6.89
N GLY A 108 -6.28 -14.01 -7.61
CA GLY A 108 -7.28 -14.92 -7.08
C GLY A 108 -6.67 -16.22 -6.53
N ILE A 109 -5.75 -16.85 -7.25
CA ILE A 109 -5.04 -18.07 -6.83
C ILE A 109 -4.24 -17.81 -5.55
N MET A 110 -3.50 -16.69 -5.47
CA MET A 110 -2.71 -16.34 -4.29
C MET A 110 -3.60 -16.05 -3.07
N GLN A 111 -4.70 -15.33 -3.27
CA GLN A 111 -5.67 -15.07 -2.18
C GLN A 111 -6.35 -16.35 -1.69
N SER A 112 -6.70 -17.28 -2.59
CA SER A 112 -7.23 -18.60 -2.19
C SER A 112 -6.21 -19.34 -1.36
N ALA A 113 -4.94 -19.40 -1.80
CA ALA A 113 -3.88 -20.04 -1.04
C ALA A 113 -3.72 -19.48 0.39
N ALA A 114 -3.85 -18.16 0.55
CA ALA A 114 -3.78 -17.51 1.85
C ALA A 114 -5.00 -17.79 2.74
N THR A 115 -6.21 -17.76 2.17
CA THR A 115 -7.45 -17.97 2.92
C THR A 115 -7.73 -19.45 3.24
N GLU A 116 -7.15 -20.37 2.46
CA GLU A 116 -7.17 -21.81 2.73
C GLU A 116 -6.08 -22.23 3.73
N SER A 117 -5.09 -21.38 3.99
CA SER A 117 -4.07 -21.60 5.02
C SER A 117 -4.64 -21.58 6.44
N GLY A 118 -3.87 -22.04 7.43
CA GLY A 118 -4.29 -22.09 8.83
C GLY A 118 -4.73 -20.73 9.40
N LEU A 119 -4.06 -19.63 9.03
CA LEU A 119 -4.35 -18.28 9.52
C LEU A 119 -5.58 -17.65 8.89
N ARG A 120 -5.91 -18.00 7.65
CA ARG A 120 -7.02 -17.43 6.88
C ARG A 120 -6.99 -15.90 6.75
N ILE A 121 -5.80 -15.30 6.77
CA ILE A 121 -5.61 -13.85 6.61
C ILE A 121 -5.37 -13.57 5.12
N PRO A 122 -6.19 -12.69 4.49
CA PRO A 122 -5.96 -12.29 3.11
C PRO A 122 -4.63 -11.55 2.94
N LEU A 123 -3.99 -11.72 1.78
CA LEU A 123 -2.75 -11.04 1.45
C LEU A 123 -2.94 -9.54 1.18
N PHE A 124 -1.93 -8.76 1.55
CA PHE A 124 -1.69 -7.50 0.87
C PHE A 124 -1.18 -7.79 -0.55
N ILE A 125 -1.89 -7.30 -1.54
CA ILE A 125 -1.45 -7.30 -2.94
C ILE A 125 -1.05 -5.88 -3.28
N ALA A 126 0.26 -5.67 -3.44
CA ALA A 126 0.85 -4.34 -3.54
C ALA A 126 1.43 -4.08 -4.93
N THR A 127 1.50 -2.82 -5.33
CA THR A 127 2.24 -2.37 -6.53
C THR A 127 2.73 -0.94 -6.34
N ASP A 128 3.60 -0.46 -7.24
CA ASP A 128 3.95 0.96 -7.39
C ASP A 128 3.20 1.49 -8.62
N GLN A 129 2.14 2.22 -8.41
CA GLN A 129 1.37 2.89 -9.46
C GLN A 129 1.26 4.36 -9.10
N GLU A 130 2.35 5.10 -9.35
CA GLU A 130 2.46 6.53 -9.05
C GLU A 130 1.78 7.39 -10.12
N GLY A 131 1.68 6.87 -11.34
CA GLY A 131 1.43 7.62 -12.56
C GLY A 131 2.75 8.02 -13.24
N GLY A 132 2.66 8.67 -14.40
CA GLY A 132 3.84 9.09 -15.15
C GLY A 132 4.84 7.95 -15.40
N TRP A 133 6.06 8.08 -14.90
CA TRP A 133 7.14 7.11 -15.13
C TRP A 133 6.97 5.80 -14.37
N VAL A 134 6.48 5.85 -13.13
CA VAL A 134 6.34 4.66 -12.31
C VAL A 134 4.92 4.14 -12.41
N ARG A 135 4.75 3.22 -13.32
CA ARG A 135 3.51 2.55 -13.67
C ARG A 135 3.78 1.08 -13.98
N HIS A 136 3.50 0.19 -13.04
CA HIS A 136 3.66 -1.24 -13.26
C HIS A 136 2.45 -1.86 -13.97
N ILE A 137 1.25 -1.41 -13.63
CA ILE A 137 0.02 -1.87 -14.26
C ILE A 137 -0.26 -0.99 -15.48
N LYS A 138 -0.11 -1.58 -16.66
CA LYS A 138 -0.28 -0.94 -17.98
C LYS A 138 -1.45 -1.59 -18.74
N GLY A 139 -1.51 -1.40 -20.05
CA GLY A 139 -2.60 -1.91 -20.88
C GLY A 139 -3.84 -1.02 -20.75
N ASP A 140 -5.00 -1.63 -20.52
CA ASP A 140 -6.30 -0.94 -20.43
C ASP A 140 -6.49 -0.16 -19.13
N THR A 141 -5.42 0.43 -18.57
CA THR A 141 -5.48 1.35 -17.42
C THR A 141 -5.16 2.77 -17.84
N SER A 142 -5.64 3.74 -17.08
CA SER A 142 -5.45 5.16 -17.34
C SER A 142 -3.98 5.55 -17.42
N ILE A 143 -3.64 6.39 -18.39
CA ILE A 143 -2.34 7.03 -18.51
C ILE A 143 -2.45 8.36 -17.75
N THR A 144 -2.08 8.34 -16.48
CA THR A 144 -2.07 9.53 -15.64
C THR A 144 -0.77 10.31 -15.79
N PRO A 145 -0.78 11.64 -15.65
CA PRO A 145 0.44 12.44 -15.61
C PRO A 145 1.30 12.08 -14.39
N GLY A 146 2.59 12.42 -14.43
CA GLY A 146 3.45 12.34 -13.24
C GLY A 146 3.13 13.42 -12.22
N ASN A 147 3.56 13.22 -10.98
CA ASN A 147 3.25 14.10 -9.86
C ASN A 147 3.70 15.55 -10.09
N LEU A 148 4.84 15.78 -10.77
CA LEU A 148 5.32 17.15 -11.07
C LEU A 148 4.35 17.91 -11.96
N ALA A 149 3.75 17.24 -12.96
CA ALA A 149 2.74 17.87 -13.80
C ALA A 149 1.44 18.15 -13.02
N ILE A 150 1.07 17.28 -12.09
CA ILE A 150 -0.08 17.49 -11.19
C ILE A 150 0.22 18.66 -10.25
N GLY A 151 1.40 18.72 -9.63
CA GLY A 151 1.80 19.81 -8.75
C GLY A 151 1.83 21.17 -9.46
N ALA A 152 2.25 21.21 -10.73
CA ALA A 152 2.28 22.42 -11.55
C ALA A 152 0.89 23.01 -11.81
N THR A 153 -0.20 22.24 -11.71
CA THR A 153 -1.57 22.78 -11.83
C THR A 153 -1.97 23.61 -10.62
N SER A 154 -1.33 23.37 -9.47
CA SER A 154 -1.71 23.96 -8.17
C SER A 154 -3.17 23.70 -7.78
N LEU A 155 -3.76 22.64 -8.32
CA LEU A 155 -5.14 22.23 -8.06
C LEU A 155 -5.15 20.89 -7.28
N PRO A 156 -5.43 20.91 -5.96
CA PRO A 156 -5.47 19.66 -5.16
C PRO A 156 -6.44 18.60 -5.69
N TYR A 157 -7.49 19.02 -6.39
CA TYR A 157 -8.44 18.10 -7.02
C TYR A 157 -7.82 17.24 -8.11
N ASP A 158 -6.79 17.70 -8.82
CA ASP A 158 -6.12 16.91 -9.85
C ASP A 158 -5.36 15.73 -9.22
N ALA A 159 -4.71 15.94 -8.07
CA ALA A 159 -4.10 14.88 -7.29
C ALA A 159 -5.15 13.90 -6.75
N TYR A 160 -6.24 14.42 -6.19
CA TYR A 160 -7.33 13.60 -5.66
C TYR A 160 -7.94 12.68 -6.72
N TYR A 161 -8.32 13.22 -7.88
CA TYR A 161 -8.95 12.43 -8.93
C TYR A 161 -7.98 11.46 -9.58
N THR A 162 -6.72 11.84 -9.74
CA THR A 162 -5.66 10.92 -10.21
C THR A 162 -5.55 9.72 -9.28
N GLY A 163 -5.42 9.95 -7.97
CA GLY A 163 -5.35 8.88 -6.98
C GLY A 163 -6.62 8.03 -6.93
N LEU A 164 -7.80 8.67 -7.04
CA LEU A 164 -9.09 7.97 -7.05
C LEU A 164 -9.22 7.01 -8.24
N TYR A 165 -8.86 7.43 -9.45
CA TYR A 165 -8.94 6.58 -10.64
C TYR A 165 -7.92 5.46 -10.60
N ILE A 166 -6.67 5.75 -10.27
CA ILE A 166 -5.64 4.72 -10.04
C ILE A 166 -6.16 3.69 -9.02
N GLY A 167 -6.65 4.14 -7.88
CA GLY A 167 -7.14 3.24 -6.83
C GLY A 167 -8.32 2.37 -7.26
N LYS A 168 -9.26 2.90 -8.06
CA LYS A 168 -10.38 2.12 -8.62
C LYS A 168 -9.90 1.05 -9.59
N GLU A 169 -8.97 1.38 -10.47
CA GLU A 169 -8.41 0.45 -11.45
C GLU A 169 -7.64 -0.68 -10.75
N LEU A 170 -6.75 -0.34 -9.79
CA LEU A 170 -6.02 -1.33 -9.01
C LEU A 170 -6.96 -2.27 -8.25
N ARG A 171 -7.98 -1.70 -7.61
CA ARG A 171 -8.98 -2.49 -6.87
C ARG A 171 -9.76 -3.46 -7.76
N SER A 172 -10.06 -3.07 -8.99
CA SER A 172 -10.77 -3.93 -9.96
C SER A 172 -9.98 -5.20 -10.31
N LEU A 173 -8.65 -5.14 -10.20
CA LEU A 173 -7.73 -6.25 -10.41
C LEU A 173 -7.45 -7.07 -9.14
N GLY A 174 -7.98 -6.64 -7.97
CA GLY A 174 -7.71 -7.28 -6.69
C GLY A 174 -6.47 -6.74 -5.97
N ILE A 175 -5.83 -5.68 -6.48
CA ILE A 175 -4.72 -4.99 -5.81
C ILE A 175 -5.31 -4.10 -4.71
N ASN A 176 -4.82 -4.24 -3.48
CA ASN A 176 -5.36 -3.57 -2.30
C ASN A 176 -4.37 -2.67 -1.56
N MET A 177 -3.13 -2.57 -2.06
CA MET A 177 -2.10 -1.69 -1.53
C MET A 177 -1.35 -1.01 -2.69
N ASN A 178 -1.13 0.29 -2.58
CA ASN A 178 -0.33 1.05 -3.55
C ASN A 178 0.78 1.81 -2.82
N PHE A 179 2.03 1.61 -3.24
CA PHE A 179 3.19 2.34 -2.71
C PHE A 179 3.35 3.67 -3.45
N ALA A 180 2.31 4.48 -3.37
CA ALA A 180 2.21 5.80 -3.99
C ALA A 180 1.26 6.70 -3.16
N PRO A 181 1.38 8.02 -3.27
CA PRO A 181 2.33 8.74 -4.11
C PRO A 181 3.73 8.83 -3.49
N THR A 182 4.75 9.15 -4.32
CA THR A 182 6.04 9.63 -3.84
C THR A 182 5.86 11.02 -3.24
N VAL A 183 6.34 11.22 -2.01
CA VAL A 183 6.29 12.51 -1.30
C VAL A 183 7.67 13.15 -1.15
N ASP A 184 8.63 12.69 -1.92
CA ASP A 184 9.94 13.31 -2.04
C ASP A 184 9.81 14.71 -2.65
N ILE A 185 10.71 15.60 -2.23
CA ILE A 185 10.80 16.96 -2.74
C ILE A 185 11.81 16.98 -3.88
N TYR A 186 11.46 17.59 -5.00
CA TYR A 186 12.38 17.74 -6.11
C TYR A 186 13.60 18.57 -5.73
N SER A 187 14.78 18.11 -6.11
CA SER A 187 16.02 18.90 -6.10
C SER A 187 16.87 18.52 -7.32
N LYS A 188 17.85 19.36 -7.64
CA LYS A 188 18.80 19.07 -8.74
C LYS A 188 19.61 17.79 -8.46
N GLU A 189 19.92 17.53 -7.20
CA GLU A 189 20.73 16.40 -6.75
C GLU A 189 19.96 15.07 -6.93
N ASN A 190 18.65 15.07 -6.68
CA ASN A 190 17.83 13.85 -6.77
C ASN A 190 17.04 13.74 -8.08
N ALA A 191 17.17 14.72 -9.00
CA ALA A 191 16.40 14.79 -10.24
C ALA A 191 16.52 13.52 -11.11
N HIS A 192 17.65 12.81 -11.06
CA HIS A 192 17.88 11.59 -11.83
C HIS A 192 17.11 10.37 -11.33
N VAL A 193 16.64 10.38 -10.07
CA VAL A 193 15.84 9.28 -9.46
C VAL A 193 14.40 9.74 -9.20
N ILE A 194 14.23 10.89 -8.60
CA ILE A 194 12.92 11.44 -8.23
C ILE A 194 12.31 12.18 -9.41
N GLY A 195 12.97 13.24 -9.91
CA GLY A 195 12.53 13.96 -11.10
C GLY A 195 11.04 14.26 -11.11
N PRO A 196 10.31 13.87 -12.17
CA PRO A 196 8.86 14.14 -12.30
C PRO A 196 7.98 13.32 -11.35
N ARG A 197 8.55 12.49 -10.49
CA ARG A 197 7.83 11.78 -9.43
C ARG A 197 7.50 12.67 -8.23
N ALA A 198 8.27 13.73 -7.98
CA ALA A 198 7.96 14.74 -6.96
C ALA A 198 6.80 15.66 -7.42
N PHE A 199 6.00 16.14 -6.48
CA PHE A 199 4.97 17.14 -6.78
C PHE A 199 5.55 18.55 -6.96
N ALA A 200 6.55 18.91 -6.18
CA ALA A 200 7.16 20.25 -6.17
C ALA A 200 8.58 20.24 -5.57
N GLU A 201 9.22 21.42 -5.63
CA GLU A 201 10.49 21.73 -4.95
C GLU A 201 10.30 22.19 -3.49
N ASP A 202 9.07 22.40 -3.08
CA ASP A 202 8.68 22.99 -1.80
C ASP A 202 7.84 22.00 -0.96
N PRO A 203 8.18 21.78 0.33
CA PRO A 203 7.45 20.88 1.21
C PRO A 203 5.98 21.24 1.39
N LEU A 204 5.65 22.53 1.47
CA LEU A 204 4.28 22.98 1.72
C LEU A 204 3.36 22.77 0.52
N THR A 205 3.92 22.81 -0.70
CA THR A 205 3.20 22.49 -1.93
C THR A 205 3.05 20.97 -2.10
N THR A 206 4.05 20.20 -1.64
CA THR A 206 4.03 18.73 -1.76
C THR A 206 3.06 18.07 -0.77
N ALA A 207 2.92 18.62 0.42
CA ALA A 207 2.06 18.10 1.49
C ALA A 207 1.39 19.28 2.24
N PRO A 208 0.38 19.93 1.64
CA PRO A 208 -0.34 21.06 2.24
C PRO A 208 -1.25 20.62 3.42
#